data_6d05a1bd4aeac66bc5ec815038c0d007
#
_entry.id   6d05a1bd4aeac66bc5ec815038c0d007
#
_cell.length_a   1.000
_cell.length_b   1.000
_cell.length_c   1.000
_cell.angle_alpha   90.00
_cell.angle_beta   90.00
_cell.angle_gamma   90.00
#
_symmetry.space_group_name_H-M   'P 1'
#
loop_
_entity.id
_entity.type
_entity.pdbx_description
1 polymer ?
#
loop_
_entity_poly.entity_id
_entity_poly.type
_entity_poly.pdbx_seq_one_letter_code
_entity_poly.pdbx_strand_id
1 'polypeptide(L)'
;MRHGIAKRKLNKTSTHRLAMLENMAVSLIKHETIKTTLPKAKELRPFVEKIITLGKKNKQSSRTNAFASLRDKEAVTKVFGDLSERFKERNGGYCRIIKAGYRTGAVSYTHLTLPTICSV
;
A
#
# COMPACT_ATOMS: atom_id res chain seq x y z
N MET A 1 -5.84 -22.04 17.31
CA MET A 1 -5.05 -21.96 16.08
C MET A 1 -5.79 -21.11 15.03
N ARG A 2 -5.06 -20.30 14.28
CA ARG A 2 -5.69 -19.34 13.37
C ARG A 2 -5.83 -19.88 11.95
N HIS A 3 -6.73 -20.79 11.73
CA HIS A 3 -6.99 -21.33 10.41
C HIS A 3 -7.80 -20.33 9.58
N GLY A 4 -7.41 -20.12 8.36
CA GLY A 4 -8.13 -19.25 7.43
C GLY A 4 -7.94 -17.76 7.66
N ILE A 5 -7.08 -17.35 8.59
CA ILE A 5 -6.82 -15.95 8.88
C ILE A 5 -5.52 -15.54 8.19
N ALA A 6 -5.63 -14.71 7.15
CA ALA A 6 -4.48 -14.31 6.36
C ALA A 6 -3.79 -13.04 6.87
N LYS A 7 -4.48 -12.19 7.64
CA LYS A 7 -3.98 -10.87 8.01
C LYS A 7 -3.50 -10.78 9.45
N ARG A 8 -2.48 -9.95 9.67
CA ARG A 8 -1.97 -9.64 11.00
C ARG A 8 -2.86 -8.64 11.70
N LYS A 9 -3.02 -8.80 13.01
CA LYS A 9 -3.83 -7.86 13.80
C LYS A 9 -3.06 -6.62 14.23
N LEU A 10 -1.74 -6.69 14.31
CA LEU A 10 -0.86 -5.57 14.68
C LEU A 10 -1.21 -4.94 16.04
N ASN A 11 -1.76 -5.74 16.96
CA ASN A 11 -2.19 -5.31 18.30
C ASN A 11 -3.18 -4.14 18.27
N LYS A 12 -4.05 -4.10 17.25
CA LYS A 12 -5.02 -3.02 17.08
C LYS A 12 -6.40 -3.57 16.82
N THR A 13 -7.44 -2.78 17.13
CA THR A 13 -8.80 -3.15 16.77
C THR A 13 -8.97 -3.17 15.26
N SER A 14 -10.01 -3.83 14.77
CA SER A 14 -10.28 -3.90 13.32
C SER A 14 -10.38 -2.52 12.69
N THR A 15 -11.15 -1.63 13.33
CA THR A 15 -11.34 -0.27 12.83
C THR A 15 -10.03 0.52 12.80
N HIS A 16 -9.27 0.45 13.89
CA HIS A 16 -7.99 1.16 13.99
C HIS A 16 -6.99 0.63 12.97
N ARG A 17 -6.93 -0.69 12.80
CA ARG A 17 -6.02 -1.32 11.84
C ARG A 17 -6.35 -0.89 10.42
N LEU A 18 -7.63 -0.88 10.05
CA LEU A 18 -8.04 -0.46 8.72
C LEU A 18 -7.71 1.01 8.47
N ALA A 19 -8.02 1.88 9.43
CA ALA A 19 -7.69 3.31 9.31
C ALA A 19 -6.19 3.52 9.14
N MET A 20 -5.38 2.79 9.89
CA MET A 20 -3.93 2.87 9.77
C MET A 20 -3.47 2.48 8.37
N LEU A 21 -3.99 1.37 7.84
CA LEU A 21 -3.61 0.91 6.50
C LEU A 21 -4.06 1.89 5.42
N GLU A 22 -5.24 2.45 5.55
CA GLU A 22 -5.72 3.47 4.61
C GLU A 22 -4.81 4.70 4.61
N ASN A 23 -4.45 5.21 5.78
CA ASN A 23 -3.57 6.37 5.89
C ASN A 23 -2.19 6.08 5.33
N MET A 24 -1.64 4.91 5.62
CA MET A 24 -0.34 4.51 5.11
C MET A 24 -0.37 4.37 3.58
N ALA A 25 -1.46 3.82 3.04
CA ALA A 25 -1.62 3.68 1.60
C ALA A 25 -1.65 5.04 0.91
N VAL A 26 -2.39 6.00 1.46
CA VAL A 26 -2.42 7.36 0.93
C VAL A 26 -1.03 7.97 0.94
N SER A 27 -0.31 7.84 2.03
CA SER A 27 1.05 8.37 2.15
C SER A 27 1.99 7.73 1.13
N LEU A 28 1.92 6.42 0.97
CA LEU A 28 2.75 5.72 0.00
C LEU A 28 2.45 6.17 -1.43
N ILE A 29 1.19 6.31 -1.77
CA ILE A 29 0.80 6.74 -3.12
C ILE A 29 1.28 8.17 -3.38
N LYS A 30 1.09 9.08 -2.42
CA LYS A 30 1.50 10.47 -2.59
C LYS A 30 3.01 10.66 -2.65
N HIS A 31 3.73 10.01 -1.76
CA HIS A 31 5.18 10.20 -1.62
C HIS A 31 6.02 9.12 -2.31
N GLU A 32 5.38 8.03 -2.72
CA GLU A 32 5.96 6.88 -3.41
C GLU A 32 6.97 6.09 -2.58
N THR A 33 7.35 6.59 -1.42
CA THR A 33 8.27 5.90 -0.51
C THR A 33 7.90 6.25 0.92
N ILE A 34 7.77 5.25 1.78
CA ILE A 34 7.57 5.49 3.22
C ILE A 34 8.45 4.54 4.03
N LYS A 35 8.72 4.94 5.26
CA LYS A 35 9.43 4.12 6.24
C LYS A 35 8.44 3.63 7.28
N THR A 36 8.49 2.35 7.56
CA THR A 36 7.57 1.77 8.54
C THR A 36 8.18 0.50 9.13
N THR A 37 7.47 -0.11 10.07
CA THR A 37 7.91 -1.38 10.63
C THR A 37 7.66 -2.51 9.65
N LEU A 38 8.42 -3.58 9.76
CA LEU A 38 8.31 -4.71 8.85
C LEU A 38 6.91 -5.34 8.83
N PRO A 39 6.28 -5.63 9.98
CA PRO A 39 4.91 -6.18 9.95
C PRO A 39 3.91 -5.27 9.27
N LYS A 40 3.99 -3.96 9.50
CA LYS A 40 3.11 -3.00 8.85
C LYS A 40 3.34 -2.96 7.35
N ALA A 41 4.59 -2.99 6.91
CA ALA A 41 4.92 -3.01 5.49
C ALA A 41 4.36 -4.26 4.82
N LYS A 42 4.47 -5.41 5.45
CA LYS A 42 3.96 -6.66 4.90
C LYS A 42 2.44 -6.69 4.80
N GLU A 43 1.73 -6.04 5.72
CA GLU A 43 0.28 -5.93 5.65
C GLU A 43 -0.17 -4.88 4.64
N LEU A 44 0.58 -3.78 4.51
CA LEU A 44 0.24 -2.70 3.61
C LEU A 44 0.40 -3.11 2.14
N ARG A 45 1.40 -3.89 1.83
CA ARG A 45 1.72 -4.26 0.46
C ARG A 45 0.54 -4.83 -0.32
N PRO A 46 -0.16 -5.89 0.15
CA PRO A 46 -1.31 -6.39 -0.60
C PRO A 46 -2.46 -5.39 -0.70
N PHE A 47 -2.64 -4.54 0.30
CA PHE A 47 -3.68 -3.51 0.30
C PHE A 47 -3.45 -2.51 -0.84
N VAL A 48 -2.23 -2.00 -0.95
CA VAL A 48 -1.88 -1.02 -1.98
C VAL A 48 -1.89 -1.66 -3.37
N GLU A 49 -1.40 -2.88 -3.49
CA GLU A 49 -1.36 -3.56 -4.79
C GLU A 49 -2.76 -3.79 -5.35
N LYS A 50 -3.73 -4.09 -4.50
CA LYS A 50 -5.13 -4.22 -4.94
C LYS A 50 -5.66 -2.89 -5.47
N ILE A 51 -5.32 -1.79 -4.82
CA ILE A 51 -5.77 -0.47 -5.25
C ILE A 51 -5.15 -0.10 -6.60
N ILE A 52 -3.88 -0.40 -6.80
CA ILE A 52 -3.22 -0.14 -8.09
C ILE A 52 -3.85 -0.98 -9.19
N THR A 53 -4.18 -2.23 -8.91
CA THR A 53 -4.87 -3.09 -9.87
C THR A 53 -6.22 -2.50 -10.25
N LEU A 54 -6.98 -1.97 -9.29
CA LEU A 54 -8.24 -1.28 -9.59
C LEU A 54 -8.00 -0.09 -10.49
N GLY A 55 -6.92 0.66 -10.25
CA GLY A 55 -6.56 1.81 -11.09
C GLY A 55 -6.31 1.41 -12.54
N LYS A 56 -5.70 0.26 -12.75
CA LYS A 56 -5.41 -0.25 -14.09
C LYS A 56 -6.66 -0.61 -14.87
N LYS A 57 -7.73 -0.99 -14.19
CA LYS A 57 -9.01 -1.34 -14.85
C LYS A 57 -9.72 -0.13 -15.39
N ASN A 58 -9.53 1.03 -14.80
CA ASN A 58 -10.07 2.32 -15.24
C ASN A 58 -11.59 2.31 -15.49
N LYS A 59 -12.34 1.64 -14.62
CA LYS A 59 -13.81 1.64 -14.68
C LYS A 59 -14.37 2.54 -13.59
N GLN A 60 -15.60 3.03 -13.78
CA GLN A 60 -16.24 3.86 -12.77
C GLN A 60 -16.44 3.11 -11.45
N SER A 61 -16.82 1.85 -11.52
CA SER A 61 -16.94 1.02 -10.30
C SER A 61 -15.61 0.87 -9.59
N SER A 62 -14.50 0.74 -10.35
CA SER A 62 -13.17 0.66 -9.77
C SER A 62 -12.79 1.94 -9.05
N ARG A 63 -13.12 3.11 -9.64
CA ARG A 63 -12.87 4.40 -9.02
C ARG A 63 -13.63 4.56 -7.71
N THR A 64 -14.91 4.16 -7.71
CA THR A 64 -15.75 4.20 -6.52
C THR A 64 -15.17 3.32 -5.42
N ASN A 65 -14.74 2.11 -5.76
CA ASN A 65 -14.14 1.19 -4.78
C ASN A 65 -12.82 1.72 -4.24
N ALA A 66 -11.97 2.27 -5.10
CA ALA A 66 -10.70 2.85 -4.67
C ALA A 66 -10.92 4.05 -3.76
N PHE A 67 -11.88 4.91 -4.07
CA PHE A 67 -12.19 6.05 -3.22
C PHE A 67 -12.74 5.60 -1.86
N ALA A 68 -13.58 4.56 -1.85
CA ALA A 68 -14.09 4.00 -0.60
C ALA A 68 -12.97 3.49 0.30
N SER A 69 -11.91 2.94 -0.30
CA SER A 69 -10.77 2.44 0.46
C SER A 69 -9.82 3.54 0.92
N LEU A 70 -9.52 4.51 0.04
CA LEU A 70 -8.52 5.55 0.34
C LEU A 70 -9.12 6.82 0.95
N ARG A 71 -10.31 7.20 0.52
CA ARG A 71 -11.00 8.43 0.95
C ARG A 71 -10.18 9.70 0.75
N ASP A 72 -9.39 9.73 -0.32
CA ASP A 72 -8.54 10.87 -0.65
C ASP A 72 -8.55 11.05 -2.17
N LYS A 73 -9.04 12.20 -2.62
CA LYS A 73 -9.19 12.46 -4.04
C LYS A 73 -7.87 12.53 -4.78
N GLU A 74 -6.84 13.13 -4.18
CA GLU A 74 -5.54 13.26 -4.81
C GLU A 74 -4.89 11.90 -5.01
N ALA A 75 -4.96 11.04 -4.00
CA ALA A 75 -4.41 9.70 -4.09
C ALA A 75 -5.12 8.88 -5.16
N VAL A 76 -6.46 8.95 -5.21
CA VAL A 76 -7.23 8.24 -6.23
C VAL A 76 -6.90 8.75 -7.62
N THR A 77 -6.80 10.07 -7.79
CA THR A 77 -6.43 10.66 -9.07
C THR A 77 -5.07 10.17 -9.53
N LYS A 78 -4.10 10.11 -8.62
CA LYS A 78 -2.76 9.62 -8.96
C LYS A 78 -2.78 8.14 -9.34
N VAL A 79 -3.56 7.33 -8.63
CA VAL A 79 -3.67 5.90 -8.94
C VAL A 79 -4.22 5.67 -10.34
N PHE A 80 -5.29 6.38 -10.70
CA PHE A 80 -5.94 6.18 -11.99
C PHE A 80 -5.24 6.91 -13.14
N GLY A 81 -4.36 7.86 -12.84
CA GLY A 81 -3.57 8.55 -13.84
C GLY A 81 -2.15 8.00 -13.92
N ASP A 82 -1.25 8.59 -13.14
CA ASP A 82 0.18 8.32 -13.19
C ASP A 82 0.51 6.84 -12.92
N LEU A 83 0.00 6.29 -11.82
CA LEU A 83 0.36 4.94 -11.45
C LEU A 83 -0.20 3.88 -12.39
N SER A 84 -1.40 4.08 -12.92
CA SER A 84 -1.96 3.13 -13.87
C SER A 84 -1.14 3.06 -15.16
N GLU A 85 -0.65 4.20 -15.64
CA GLU A 85 0.25 4.24 -16.80
C GLU A 85 1.59 3.58 -16.48
N ARG A 86 2.13 3.90 -15.33
CA ARG A 86 3.46 3.43 -14.92
C ARG A 86 3.52 1.92 -14.77
N PHE A 87 2.45 1.31 -14.27
CA PHE A 87 2.40 -0.14 -14.02
C PHE A 87 1.58 -0.91 -15.06
N LYS A 88 1.30 -0.28 -16.17
CA LYS A 88 0.42 -0.86 -17.19
C LYS A 88 0.80 -2.27 -17.61
N GLU A 89 2.08 -2.54 -17.74
CA GLU A 89 2.58 -3.82 -18.21
C GLU A 89 2.90 -4.81 -17.10
N ARG A 90 2.77 -4.41 -15.85
CA ARG A 90 3.02 -5.30 -14.71
C ARG A 90 1.73 -5.96 -14.26
N ASN A 91 1.80 -7.25 -14.01
CA ASN A 91 0.64 -8.04 -13.55
C ASN A 91 0.67 -8.25 -12.04
N GLY A 92 1.09 -7.25 -11.28
CA GLY A 92 1.25 -7.32 -9.83
C GLY A 92 2.68 -6.98 -9.45
N GLY A 93 2.99 -7.10 -8.15
CA GLY A 93 4.34 -6.80 -7.68
C GLY A 93 4.72 -5.35 -7.85
N TYR A 94 3.79 -4.45 -7.58
CA TYR A 94 4.03 -3.01 -7.75
C TYR A 94 4.82 -2.40 -6.61
N CYS A 95 4.91 -3.08 -5.48
CA CYS A 95 5.57 -2.56 -4.28
C CYS A 95 6.75 -3.42 -3.91
N ARG A 96 7.75 -2.79 -3.32
CA ARG A 96 8.96 -3.46 -2.85
C ARG A 96 9.22 -3.07 -1.40
N ILE A 97 9.56 -4.06 -0.59
CA ILE A 97 9.96 -3.84 0.80
C ILE A 97 11.47 -3.96 0.86
N ILE A 98 12.12 -2.89 1.30
CA ILE A 98 13.58 -2.85 1.43
C ILE A 98 13.91 -2.64 2.90
N LYS A 99 14.73 -3.50 3.46
CA LYS A 99 15.15 -3.36 4.85
C LYS A 99 16.09 -2.17 4.98
N ALA A 100 15.71 -1.23 5.85
CA ALA A 100 16.47 0.01 6.05
C ALA A 100 17.36 -0.02 7.30
N GLY A 101 17.25 -1.08 8.11
CA GLY A 101 18.02 -1.23 9.33
C GLY A 101 17.18 -1.02 10.57
N TYR A 102 17.84 -0.74 11.69
CA TYR A 102 17.19 -0.57 12.97
C TYR A 102 17.21 0.90 13.36
N ARG A 103 16.10 1.37 13.95
CA ARG A 103 16.08 2.68 14.58
C ARG A 103 16.55 2.51 16.03
N THR A 104 17.01 3.59 16.65
CA THR A 104 17.43 3.59 18.03
C THR A 104 16.31 3.13 18.96
N GLY A 105 16.57 2.10 19.75
CA GLY A 105 15.58 1.55 20.68
C GLY A 105 14.47 0.73 20.06
N ALA A 106 14.57 0.41 18.78
CA ALA A 106 13.56 -0.36 18.07
C ALA A 106 14.12 -1.68 17.57
N VAL A 107 13.22 -2.63 17.29
CA VAL A 107 13.62 -3.93 16.77
C VAL A 107 14.06 -3.83 15.31
N SER A 108 13.22 -3.29 14.45
CA SER A 108 13.55 -3.09 13.04
C SER A 108 12.50 -2.27 12.35
N TYR A 109 12.90 -1.63 11.27
CA TYR A 109 11.94 -1.01 10.35
C TYR A 109 12.46 -1.15 8.93
N THR A 110 11.56 -0.96 7.97
CA THR A 110 11.88 -1.10 6.56
C THR A 110 11.29 0.03 5.75
N HIS A 111 11.83 0.22 4.56
CA HIS A 111 11.21 1.08 3.55
C HIS A 111 10.22 0.25 2.75
N LEU A 112 9.10 0.84 2.41
CA LEU A 112 8.19 0.29 1.43
C LEU A 112 8.16 1.28 0.26
N THR A 113 8.58 0.82 -0.91
CA THR A 113 8.70 1.69 -2.08
C THR A 113 7.92 1.11 -3.25
N LEU A 114 7.51 1.99 -4.16
CA LEU A 114 6.93 1.56 -5.42
C LEU A 114 8.07 1.22 -6.38
N PRO A 115 8.03 0.05 -7.04
CA PRO A 115 9.16 -0.43 -7.85
C PRO A 115 9.66 0.55 -8.92
N THR A 116 8.78 1.37 -9.47
CA THR A 116 9.20 2.31 -10.50
C THR A 116 10.15 3.38 -9.99
N ILE A 117 10.13 3.65 -8.69
CA ILE A 117 11.09 4.57 -8.09
C ILE A 117 12.47 3.97 -8.13
N CYS A 118 12.54 2.67 -7.93
CA CYS A 118 13.80 1.94 -7.89
C CYS A 118 14.25 1.47 -9.26
N SER A 119 13.56 1.83 -10.29
CA SER A 119 13.90 1.44 -11.67
C SER A 119 14.04 -0.06 -11.84
N VAL A 120 13.14 -0.80 -11.30
CA VAL A 120 13.19 -2.26 -11.34
C VAL A 120 12.70 -2.80 -12.65
#